data_fa62d0a23c50aa41878196cd7f57970f
#
_entry.id   fa62d0a23c50aa41878196cd7f57970f
#
_cell.length_a   1.000
_cell.length_b   1.000
_cell.length_c   1.000
_cell.angle_alpha   90.00
_cell.angle_beta   90.00
_cell.angle_gamma   90.00
#
_symmetry.space_group_name_H-M   'P 1'
#
loop_
_entity.id
_entity.type
_entity.pdbx_description
1 polymer ?
#
loop_
_entity_poly.entity_id
_entity_poly.type
_entity_poly.pdbx_seq_one_letter_code
_entity_poly.pdbx_strand_id
1 'polypeptide(L)'
;MARINLSIDDDLFDLLMDDADKHNCTVNVYLVTLLEKMYKQYPFDYQTALETLEREAESQPKDKPFMLVDLPSFSEISIVKAENSNLKPSIVRARLGKMFNCRVRDGKVKNVIRSRDKNGKLEFICRTAVYMVTDKDNTNEQVRCKE
;
A
#
# COMPACT_ATOMS: atom_id res chain seq x y z
N MET A 1 -16.20 8.75 -3.03
CA MET A 1 -15.84 9.00 -1.61
C MET A 1 -16.82 10.02 -1.03
N ALA A 2 -17.42 9.70 0.10
CA ALA A 2 -18.34 10.63 0.78
C ALA A 2 -17.56 11.72 1.51
N ARG A 3 -18.11 12.93 1.58
CA ARG A 3 -17.56 14.04 2.36
C ARG A 3 -18.56 14.47 3.44
N ILE A 4 -18.04 14.76 4.60
CA ILE A 4 -18.81 15.28 5.73
C ILE A 4 -18.20 16.62 6.14
N ASN A 5 -19.02 17.65 6.23
CA ASN A 5 -18.60 18.93 6.76
C ASN A 5 -19.06 19.01 8.21
N LEU A 6 -18.10 19.22 9.13
CA LEU A 6 -18.34 19.35 10.56
C LEU A 6 -17.99 20.76 11.00
N SER A 7 -18.87 21.36 11.79
CA SER A 7 -18.56 22.58 12.56
C SER A 7 -18.34 22.18 14.01
N ILE A 8 -17.18 22.48 14.53
CA ILE A 8 -16.81 22.20 15.93
C ILE A 8 -16.39 23.52 16.60
N ASP A 9 -16.50 23.58 17.92
CA ASP A 9 -16.02 24.74 18.65
C ASP A 9 -14.49 24.82 18.71
N ASP A 10 -13.97 25.98 18.99
CA ASP A 10 -12.53 26.26 18.96
C ASP A 10 -11.78 25.45 20.02
N ASP A 11 -12.35 25.26 21.20
CA ASP A 11 -11.73 24.46 22.26
C ASP A 11 -11.53 23.02 21.86
N LEU A 12 -12.54 22.40 21.23
CA LEU A 12 -12.44 21.04 20.70
C LEU A 12 -11.43 20.95 19.57
N PHE A 13 -11.41 21.95 18.68
CA PHE A 13 -10.44 22.00 17.60
C PHE A 13 -9.00 22.05 18.11
N ASP A 14 -8.73 22.88 19.13
CA ASP A 14 -7.39 22.98 19.73
C ASP A 14 -6.94 21.67 20.36
N LEU A 15 -7.84 20.95 21.05
CA LEU A 15 -7.55 19.63 21.61
C LEU A 15 -7.24 18.60 20.51
N LEU A 16 -7.99 18.63 19.40
CA LEU A 16 -7.75 17.73 18.27
C LEU A 16 -6.43 18.05 17.57
N MET A 17 -6.07 19.32 17.44
CA MET A 17 -4.78 19.73 16.90
C MET A 17 -3.62 19.22 17.74
N ASP A 18 -3.69 19.38 19.06
CA ASP A 18 -2.65 18.88 19.96
C ASP A 18 -2.45 17.37 19.83
N ASP A 19 -3.54 16.63 19.78
CA ASP A 19 -3.48 15.18 19.64
C ASP A 19 -2.99 14.74 18.25
N ALA A 20 -3.41 15.42 17.19
CA ALA A 20 -2.93 15.16 15.84
C ALA A 20 -1.41 15.40 15.73
N ASP A 21 -0.90 16.47 16.33
CA ASP A 21 0.52 16.77 16.37
C ASP A 21 1.33 15.68 17.09
N LYS A 22 0.81 15.15 18.20
CA LYS A 22 1.43 14.02 18.91
C LYS A 22 1.54 12.75 18.04
N HIS A 23 0.63 12.59 17.09
CA HIS A 23 0.60 11.46 16.16
C HIS A 23 1.22 11.78 14.80
N ASN A 24 1.82 12.95 14.63
CA ASN A 24 2.47 13.41 13.39
C ASN A 24 1.52 13.35 12.17
N CYS A 25 0.28 13.77 12.35
CA CYS A 25 -0.71 13.78 11.27
C CYS A 25 -1.58 15.06 11.32
N THR A 26 -2.36 15.28 10.27
CA THR A 26 -3.32 16.39 10.23
C THR A 26 -4.55 16.08 11.08
N VAL A 27 -5.31 17.09 11.45
CA VAL A 27 -6.58 16.94 12.19
C VAL A 27 -7.56 16.04 11.42
N ASN A 28 -7.66 16.21 10.11
CA ASN A 28 -8.54 15.38 9.29
C ASN A 28 -8.15 13.90 9.32
N VAL A 29 -6.87 13.59 9.18
CA VAL A 29 -6.36 12.22 9.26
C VAL A 29 -6.58 11.64 10.65
N TYR A 30 -6.34 12.43 11.70
CA TYR A 30 -6.56 12.03 13.08
C TYR A 30 -8.04 11.71 13.36
N LEU A 31 -8.96 12.58 12.92
CA LEU A 31 -10.40 12.36 13.06
C LEU A 31 -10.86 11.09 12.33
N VAL A 32 -10.42 10.88 11.10
CA VAL A 32 -10.77 9.66 10.35
C VAL A 32 -10.27 8.43 11.11
N THR A 33 -9.07 8.46 11.65
CA THR A 33 -8.50 7.36 12.45
C THR A 33 -9.33 7.06 13.70
N LEU A 34 -9.77 8.11 14.41
CA LEU A 34 -10.64 7.94 15.59
C LEU A 34 -11.99 7.32 15.21
N LEU A 35 -12.63 7.81 14.14
CA LEU A 35 -13.90 7.29 13.65
C LEU A 35 -13.77 5.83 13.20
N GLU A 36 -12.67 5.48 12.53
CA GLU A 36 -12.38 4.11 12.15
C GLU A 36 -12.25 3.18 13.35
N LYS A 37 -11.58 3.62 14.41
CA LYS A 37 -11.47 2.87 15.66
C LYS A 37 -12.83 2.65 16.33
N MET A 38 -13.72 3.64 16.25
CA MET A 38 -15.04 3.56 16.88
C MET A 38 -16.02 2.67 16.10
N TYR A 39 -16.00 2.71 14.78
CA TYR A 39 -17.01 2.08 13.93
C TYR A 39 -16.53 0.85 13.18
N LYS A 40 -15.22 0.71 12.97
CA LYS A 40 -14.64 -0.50 12.38
C LYS A 40 -14.05 -1.37 13.49
N GLN A 41 -14.67 -2.50 13.71
CA GLN A 41 -14.29 -3.41 14.79
C GLN A 41 -12.86 -3.96 14.64
N TYR A 42 -12.42 -4.10 13.38
CA TYR A 42 -11.08 -4.58 13.03
C TYR A 42 -10.54 -3.70 11.89
N PRO A 43 -9.78 -2.63 12.20
CA PRO A 43 -9.17 -1.81 11.16
C PRO A 43 -8.22 -2.67 10.33
N PHE A 44 -8.24 -2.47 9.02
CA PHE A 44 -7.34 -3.19 8.11
C PHE A 44 -5.90 -2.73 8.32
N ASP A 45 -5.03 -3.67 8.66
CA ASP A 45 -3.61 -3.40 8.88
C ASP A 45 -2.83 -3.52 7.56
N TYR A 46 -2.71 -2.40 6.85
CA TYR A 46 -1.96 -2.32 5.60
C TYR A 46 -0.46 -2.58 5.79
N GLN A 47 0.09 -2.20 6.92
CA GLN A 47 1.53 -2.38 7.20
C GLN A 47 1.88 -3.87 7.28
N THR A 48 1.16 -4.63 8.10
CA THR A 48 1.37 -6.08 8.23
C THR A 48 1.09 -6.81 6.91
N ALA A 49 0.04 -6.42 6.20
CA ALA A 49 -0.28 -6.98 4.89
C ALA A 49 0.85 -6.74 3.89
N LEU A 50 1.37 -5.53 3.85
CA LEU A 50 2.46 -5.15 2.95
C LEU A 50 3.75 -5.91 3.26
N GLU A 51 4.12 -6.03 4.53
CA GLU A 51 5.30 -6.80 4.97
C GLU A 51 5.20 -8.28 4.58
N THR A 52 4.02 -8.87 4.70
CA THR A 52 3.77 -10.25 4.26
C THR A 52 3.97 -10.40 2.75
N LEU A 53 3.39 -9.50 1.95
CA LEU A 53 3.53 -9.51 0.50
C LEU A 53 4.96 -9.27 0.05
N GLU A 54 5.69 -8.38 0.71
CA GLU A 54 7.11 -8.12 0.42
C GLU A 54 7.96 -9.37 0.65
N ARG A 55 7.74 -10.06 1.76
CA ARG A 55 8.44 -11.31 2.07
C ARG A 55 8.17 -12.40 1.05
N GLU A 56 6.90 -12.56 0.64
CA GLU A 56 6.51 -13.51 -0.40
C GLU A 56 7.10 -13.14 -1.77
N ALA A 57 7.12 -11.84 -2.10
CA ALA A 57 7.73 -11.35 -3.34
C ALA A 57 9.24 -11.62 -3.40
N GLU A 58 9.95 -11.37 -2.31
CA GLU A 58 11.39 -11.63 -2.20
C GLU A 58 11.72 -13.13 -2.35
N SER A 59 10.75 -14.00 -2.04
CA SER A 59 10.89 -15.46 -2.13
C SER A 59 10.50 -16.02 -3.51
N GLN A 60 10.07 -15.18 -4.45
CA GLN A 60 9.72 -15.64 -5.79
C GLN A 60 10.96 -16.12 -6.58
N PRO A 61 10.79 -17.06 -7.54
CA PRO A 61 11.87 -17.49 -8.40
C PRO A 61 12.50 -16.31 -9.14
N LYS A 62 13.83 -16.32 -9.19
CA LYS A 62 14.64 -15.32 -9.87
C LYS A 62 14.34 -15.27 -11.36
N ASP A 63 14.36 -14.08 -11.93
CA ASP A 63 14.15 -13.82 -13.36
C ASP A 63 12.80 -14.31 -13.91
N LYS A 64 11.85 -14.66 -13.02
CA LYS A 64 10.49 -15.05 -13.39
C LYS A 64 9.51 -13.92 -13.08
N PRO A 65 8.81 -13.38 -14.10
CA PRO A 65 7.80 -12.35 -13.87
C PRO A 65 6.66 -12.83 -12.98
N PHE A 66 6.18 -11.98 -12.08
CA PHE A 66 5.02 -12.25 -11.22
C PHE A 66 4.19 -10.99 -11.01
N MET A 67 2.94 -11.17 -10.63
CA MET A 67 2.03 -10.10 -10.18
C MET A 67 1.68 -10.32 -8.72
N LEU A 68 1.14 -9.29 -8.05
CA LEU A 68 0.71 -9.43 -6.66
C LEU A 68 -0.34 -10.51 -6.47
N VAL A 69 -1.21 -10.72 -7.46
CA VAL A 69 -2.24 -11.77 -7.43
C VAL A 69 -1.65 -13.19 -7.40
N ASP A 70 -0.41 -13.35 -7.83
CA ASP A 70 0.28 -14.64 -7.82
C ASP A 70 0.87 -14.99 -6.45
N LEU A 71 0.95 -14.01 -5.54
CA LEU A 71 1.46 -14.23 -4.19
C LEU A 71 0.46 -15.00 -3.33
N PRO A 72 0.91 -16.00 -2.55
CA PRO A 72 0.01 -16.90 -1.82
C PRO A 72 -0.99 -16.20 -0.90
N SER A 73 -0.56 -15.17 -0.18
CA SER A 73 -1.41 -14.48 0.81
C SER A 73 -2.26 -13.35 0.23
N PHE A 74 -2.09 -12.98 -1.04
CA PHE A 74 -2.78 -11.82 -1.61
C PHE A 74 -4.30 -11.97 -1.62
N SER A 75 -4.81 -13.14 -1.98
CA SER A 75 -6.25 -13.40 -2.00
C SER A 75 -6.86 -13.35 -0.60
N GLU A 76 -6.23 -13.97 0.39
CA GLU A 76 -6.68 -13.91 1.77
C GLU A 76 -6.69 -12.48 2.30
N ILE A 77 -5.62 -11.75 2.10
CA ILE A 77 -5.49 -10.35 2.55
C ILE A 77 -6.53 -9.46 1.86
N SER A 78 -6.66 -9.55 0.55
CA SER A 78 -7.49 -8.64 -0.23
C SER A 78 -8.97 -8.95 -0.20
N ILE A 79 -9.35 -10.17 0.17
CA ILE A 79 -10.75 -10.60 0.25
C ILE A 79 -11.17 -10.77 1.71
N VAL A 80 -10.63 -11.77 2.38
CA VAL A 80 -11.09 -12.15 3.74
C VAL A 80 -10.81 -11.06 4.76
N LYS A 81 -9.58 -10.57 4.84
CA LYS A 81 -9.22 -9.52 5.80
C LYS A 81 -9.88 -8.17 5.47
N ALA A 82 -10.08 -7.87 4.18
CA ALA A 82 -10.79 -6.67 3.76
C ALA A 82 -12.27 -6.73 4.19
N GLU A 83 -12.94 -7.83 3.95
CA GLU A 83 -14.34 -8.02 4.35
C GLU A 83 -14.50 -7.97 5.87
N ASN A 84 -13.58 -8.58 6.63
CA ASN A 84 -13.58 -8.52 8.08
C ASN A 84 -13.40 -7.09 8.62
N SER A 85 -12.80 -6.20 7.84
CA SER A 85 -12.61 -4.77 8.15
C SER A 85 -13.69 -3.88 7.53
N ASN A 86 -14.75 -4.44 6.97
CA ASN A 86 -15.81 -3.75 6.24
C ASN A 86 -15.32 -2.91 5.05
N LEU A 87 -14.23 -3.34 4.41
CA LEU A 87 -13.68 -2.73 3.22
C LEU A 87 -13.99 -3.55 1.97
N LYS A 88 -14.20 -2.87 0.85
CA LYS A 88 -14.36 -3.54 -0.44
C LYS A 88 -13.02 -4.11 -0.91
N PRO A 89 -12.96 -5.39 -1.34
CA PRO A 89 -11.73 -6.00 -1.83
C PRO A 89 -11.03 -5.20 -2.94
N SER A 90 -11.78 -4.59 -3.86
CA SER A 90 -11.23 -3.76 -4.93
C SER A 90 -10.46 -2.55 -4.42
N ILE A 91 -10.93 -1.91 -3.35
CA ILE A 91 -10.26 -0.76 -2.72
C ILE A 91 -8.96 -1.20 -2.06
N VAL A 92 -9.00 -2.31 -1.32
CA VAL A 92 -7.81 -2.86 -0.65
C VAL A 92 -6.75 -3.28 -1.68
N ARG A 93 -7.14 -3.96 -2.75
CA ARG A 93 -6.23 -4.35 -3.84
C ARG A 93 -5.57 -3.16 -4.51
N ALA A 94 -6.33 -2.13 -4.83
CA ALA A 94 -5.81 -0.92 -5.45
C ALA A 94 -4.81 -0.21 -4.54
N ARG A 95 -5.12 -0.10 -3.26
CA ARG A 95 -4.25 0.56 -2.28
C ARG A 95 -2.97 -0.24 -2.00
N LEU A 96 -3.08 -1.54 -1.82
CA LEU A 96 -1.91 -2.43 -1.67
C LEU A 96 -1.01 -2.38 -2.89
N GLY A 97 -1.59 -2.42 -4.10
CA GLY A 97 -0.84 -2.31 -5.33
C GLY A 97 -0.04 -1.02 -5.43
N LYS A 98 -0.65 0.10 -5.09
CA LYS A 98 0.03 1.42 -5.02
C LYS A 98 1.16 1.44 -4.01
N MET A 99 0.89 0.99 -2.78
CA MET A 99 1.87 0.99 -1.70
C MET A 99 3.06 0.08 -2.03
N PHE A 100 2.79 -1.13 -2.52
CA PHE A 100 3.82 -2.07 -2.92
C PHE A 100 4.70 -1.52 -4.05
N ASN A 101 4.09 -0.95 -5.09
CA ASN A 101 4.82 -0.33 -6.19
C ASN A 101 5.72 0.82 -5.71
N CYS A 102 5.23 1.67 -4.81
CA CYS A 102 6.05 2.74 -4.21
C CYS A 102 7.26 2.17 -3.47
N ARG A 103 7.08 1.11 -2.69
CA ARG A 103 8.18 0.50 -1.94
C ARG A 103 9.20 -0.18 -2.85
N VAL A 104 8.76 -0.82 -3.92
CA VAL A 104 9.67 -1.38 -4.95
C VAL A 104 10.45 -0.26 -5.62
N ARG A 105 9.79 0.81 -6.03
CA ARG A 105 10.44 1.97 -6.63
C ARG A 105 11.47 2.62 -5.70
N ASP A 106 11.16 2.70 -4.41
CA ASP A 106 12.05 3.29 -3.40
C ASP A 106 13.16 2.35 -2.93
N GLY A 107 13.25 1.15 -3.51
CA GLY A 107 14.28 0.17 -3.19
C GLY A 107 14.12 -0.52 -1.83
N LYS A 108 12.94 -0.44 -1.22
CA LYS A 108 12.65 -1.03 0.10
C LYS A 108 12.33 -2.51 0.07
N VAL A 109 11.98 -3.04 -1.10
CA VAL A 109 11.75 -4.48 -1.30
C VAL A 109 13.00 -5.07 -1.94
N LYS A 110 13.68 -5.93 -1.21
CA LYS A 110 15.00 -6.45 -1.58
C LYS A 110 14.94 -7.28 -2.86
N ASN A 111 15.81 -6.93 -3.82
CA ASN A 111 15.97 -7.64 -5.10
C ASN A 111 14.70 -7.70 -5.97
N VAL A 112 13.63 -6.99 -5.65
CA VAL A 112 12.43 -6.92 -6.47
C VAL A 112 12.41 -5.64 -7.29
N ILE A 113 12.20 -5.77 -8.60
CA ILE A 113 12.10 -4.65 -9.54
C ILE A 113 10.82 -4.75 -10.36
N ARG A 114 10.43 -3.65 -11.00
CA ARG A 114 9.37 -3.66 -12.00
C ARG A 114 9.88 -4.34 -13.27
N SER A 115 9.11 -5.30 -13.77
CA SER A 115 9.41 -5.92 -15.07
C SER A 115 9.24 -4.91 -16.20
N ARG A 116 10.09 -5.00 -17.21
CA ARG A 116 10.07 -4.15 -18.41
C ARG A 116 9.97 -4.99 -19.66
N ASP A 117 9.30 -4.45 -20.68
CA ASP A 117 9.19 -5.07 -21.98
C ASP A 117 10.50 -4.93 -22.79
N LYS A 118 10.51 -5.46 -24.01
CA LYS A 118 11.66 -5.39 -24.93
C LYS A 118 12.09 -3.94 -25.26
N ASN A 119 11.18 -2.99 -25.15
CA ASN A 119 11.41 -1.56 -25.42
C ASN A 119 11.82 -0.78 -24.16
N GLY A 120 11.99 -1.46 -23.03
CA GLY A 120 12.33 -0.82 -21.75
C GLY A 120 11.16 -0.13 -21.04
N LYS A 121 9.93 -0.30 -21.51
CA LYS A 121 8.72 0.22 -20.86
C LYS A 121 8.25 -0.69 -19.74
N LEU A 122 7.64 -0.11 -18.70
CA LEU A 122 7.05 -0.89 -17.62
C LEU A 122 5.99 -1.84 -18.16
N GLU A 123 6.10 -3.11 -17.75
CA GLU A 123 5.20 -4.16 -18.17
C GLU A 123 3.93 -4.19 -17.34
N PHE A 124 2.79 -4.36 -18.01
CA PHE A 124 1.47 -4.54 -17.40
C PHE A 124 0.75 -5.72 -18.04
N ILE A 125 0.08 -6.53 -17.24
CA ILE A 125 -0.83 -7.58 -17.70
C ILE A 125 -2.22 -7.24 -17.16
N CYS A 126 -3.20 -7.06 -18.04
CA CYS A 126 -4.55 -6.65 -17.66
C CYS A 126 -4.58 -5.44 -16.73
N ARG A 127 -3.77 -4.42 -17.01
CA ARG A 127 -3.59 -3.21 -16.20
C ARG A 127 -2.92 -3.44 -14.84
N THR A 128 -2.43 -4.63 -14.58
CA THR A 128 -1.74 -4.98 -13.34
C THR A 128 -0.23 -4.92 -13.54
N ALA A 129 0.46 -4.31 -12.58
CA ALA A 129 1.90 -4.20 -12.58
C ALA A 129 2.58 -5.57 -12.48
N VAL A 130 3.63 -5.77 -13.25
CA VAL A 130 4.45 -6.98 -13.25
C VAL A 130 5.78 -6.71 -12.58
N TYR A 131 6.23 -7.62 -11.75
CA TYR A 131 7.47 -7.54 -10.99
C TYR A 131 8.36 -8.74 -11.28
N MET A 132 9.61 -8.63 -10.90
CA MET A 132 10.60 -9.69 -11.07
C MET A 132 11.67 -9.61 -9.98
N VAL A 133 12.13 -10.77 -9.50
CA VAL A 133 13.27 -10.84 -8.58
C VAL A 133 14.57 -10.87 -9.40
N THR A 134 15.54 -10.06 -8.99
CA THR A 134 16.84 -9.94 -9.66
C THR A 134 17.97 -9.86 -8.64
N ASP A 135 19.21 -10.18 -9.06
CA ASP A 135 20.41 -9.98 -8.24
C ASP A 135 20.92 -8.53 -8.21
N LYS A 136 20.36 -7.66 -9.02
CA LYS A 136 20.81 -6.26 -9.10
C LYS A 136 20.27 -5.47 -7.93
N ASP A 137 21.15 -4.83 -7.19
CA ASP A 137 20.77 -3.85 -6.18
C ASP A 137 19.88 -2.76 -6.80
N ASN A 138 18.74 -2.51 -6.19
CA ASN A 138 17.74 -1.54 -6.66
C ASN A 138 18.26 -0.08 -6.67
N THR A 139 19.46 0.17 -6.18
CA THR A 139 20.03 1.51 -6.01
C THR A 139 20.23 2.28 -7.31
N ASN A 140 20.36 1.60 -8.45
CA ASN A 140 20.63 2.26 -9.72
C ASN A 140 19.39 2.60 -10.56
N GLU A 141 18.20 2.11 -10.21
CA GLU A 141 16.98 2.43 -10.95
C GLU A 141 16.23 3.67 -10.43
N GLN A 142 16.55 4.12 -9.22
CA GLN A 142 15.90 5.29 -8.62
C GLN A 142 16.15 6.60 -9.39
N VAL A 143 17.23 6.67 -10.14
CA VAL A 143 17.60 7.89 -10.89
C VAL A 143 16.85 8.02 -12.21
N ARG A 144 16.29 6.92 -12.76
CA ARG A 144 15.63 6.91 -14.07
C ARG A 144 14.12 7.07 -14.04
N CYS A 145 13.48 7.02 -12.89
CA CYS A 145 12.01 7.13 -12.76
C CYS A 145 11.51 8.56 -12.45
N LYS A 146 12.37 9.58 -12.52
CA LYS A 146 11.98 10.99 -12.30
C LYS A 146 11.68 11.75 -13.59
N GLU A 147 11.67 11.07 -14.70
CA GLU A 147 11.27 11.67 -15.98
C GLU A 147 9.89 11.19 -16.43
#